data_50451833bc29b201b3bb9a5de8670160
#
_entry.id   50451833bc29b201b3bb9a5de8670160
#
_cell.length_a   1.000
_cell.length_b   1.000
_cell.length_c   1.000
_cell.angle_alpha   90.00
_cell.angle_beta   90.00
_cell.angle_gamma   90.00
#
_symmetry.space_group_name_H-M   'P 1'
#
loop_
_entity.id
_entity.type
_entity.pdbx_description
1 polymer ?
#
loop_
_entity_poly.entity_id
_entity_poly.type
_entity_poly.pdbx_seq_one_letter_code
_entity_poly.pdbx_strand_id
1 'polypeptide(L)'
;MAGPRNLVIVVLDSLRHDAWLAAAPRNLAAIGPVERRWSYASWTAPSHTNLMMGLLPHDSPRGVVASDHYKADFLRYRERLGVDGIDFSSMLPALWLPTYLREQLGYRTAAYVSMPVLNPATVLNRGFDDYRLMERHNDMAAMVSALTFDDQPAFYLLNVGETHYPYATPLEDPGAWPRVSGLHGVLARLNDTEADAVGVDLSARELDELRERQINAVSYLDDVFAQLYDAVPDDTWLVVTSDHGELFGEGGYFGHGPINHEKVLEVPFVEGRVPR
;
A
#
# COMPACT_ATOMS: atom_id res chain seq x y z
N MET A 1 19.59 -15.56 16.13
CA MET A 1 19.70 -14.22 15.50
C MET A 1 18.83 -13.28 16.31
N ALA A 2 19.24 -12.04 16.53
CA ALA A 2 18.39 -11.04 17.17
C ALA A 2 17.09 -10.84 16.36
N GLY A 3 16.00 -10.43 17.02
CA GLY A 3 14.75 -10.08 16.34
C GLY A 3 14.94 -8.91 15.38
N PRO A 4 13.96 -8.62 14.48
CA PRO A 4 13.99 -7.41 13.67
C PRO A 4 13.93 -6.17 14.56
N ARG A 5 14.67 -5.12 14.16
CA ARG A 5 14.67 -3.82 14.85
C ARG A 5 13.93 -2.76 14.04
N ASN A 6 13.86 -2.93 12.72
CA ASN A 6 13.25 -1.96 11.84
C ASN A 6 12.02 -2.57 11.16
N LEU A 7 11.02 -1.74 10.90
CA LEU A 7 9.81 -2.12 10.15
C LEU A 7 9.63 -1.17 8.97
N VAL A 8 9.53 -1.72 7.77
CA VAL A 8 9.17 -0.96 6.57
C VAL A 8 7.90 -1.55 5.98
N ILE A 9 6.84 -0.75 5.89
CA ILE A 9 5.60 -1.08 5.22
C ILE A 9 5.56 -0.34 3.89
N VAL A 10 5.52 -1.09 2.79
CA VAL A 10 5.39 -0.56 1.43
C VAL A 10 3.98 -0.84 0.92
N VAL A 11 3.27 0.19 0.55
CA VAL A 11 1.91 0.13 0.02
C VAL A 11 1.95 0.50 -1.46
N LEU A 12 1.73 -0.49 -2.33
CA LEU A 12 1.64 -0.32 -3.78
C LEU A 12 0.21 0.11 -4.11
N ASP A 13 -0.01 1.40 -4.27
CA ASP A 13 -1.35 2.00 -4.38
C ASP A 13 -2.16 1.42 -5.56
N SER A 14 -3.39 1.02 -5.32
CA SER A 14 -4.34 0.43 -6.29
C SER A 14 -3.90 -0.91 -6.92
N LEU A 15 -2.85 -1.57 -6.42
CA LEU A 15 -2.34 -2.78 -7.06
C LEU A 15 -3.26 -3.98 -6.85
N ARG A 16 -3.68 -4.59 -7.95
CA ARG A 16 -4.44 -5.85 -7.96
C ARG A 16 -3.55 -7.05 -7.67
N HIS A 17 -4.09 -8.01 -6.92
CA HIS A 17 -3.40 -9.29 -6.68
C HIS A 17 -3.12 -10.06 -7.99
N ASP A 18 -4.05 -10.08 -8.96
CA ASP A 18 -3.85 -10.76 -10.22
C ASP A 18 -2.84 -10.05 -11.16
N ALA A 19 -2.66 -8.74 -11.04
CA ALA A 19 -1.59 -8.01 -11.73
C ALA A 19 -0.21 -8.35 -11.15
N TRP A 20 -0.10 -8.48 -9.82
CA TRP A 20 1.11 -9.00 -9.18
C TRP A 20 1.48 -10.39 -9.71
N LEU A 21 0.51 -11.32 -9.75
CA LEU A 21 0.76 -12.67 -10.25
C LEU A 21 1.19 -12.68 -11.72
N ALA A 22 0.59 -11.81 -12.56
CA ALA A 22 0.94 -11.69 -13.96
C ALA A 22 2.34 -11.12 -14.18
N ALA A 23 2.77 -10.15 -13.36
CA ALA A 23 4.11 -9.59 -13.40
C ALA A 23 5.19 -10.58 -12.94
N ALA A 24 4.83 -11.53 -12.08
CA ALA A 24 5.73 -12.53 -11.50
C ALA A 24 7.05 -11.95 -10.95
N PRO A 25 7.00 -10.94 -10.06
CA PRO A 25 8.17 -10.20 -9.62
C PRO A 25 9.10 -11.08 -8.78
N ARG A 26 10.39 -11.09 -9.09
CA ARG A 26 11.37 -12.00 -8.45
C ARG A 26 11.92 -11.47 -7.14
N ASN A 27 12.26 -10.19 -7.11
CA ASN A 27 12.79 -9.56 -5.90
C ASN A 27 11.71 -9.49 -4.83
N LEU A 28 10.49 -9.08 -5.18
CA LEU A 28 9.36 -9.09 -4.28
C LEU A 28 9.03 -10.50 -3.75
N ALA A 29 9.11 -11.52 -4.61
CA ALA A 29 8.91 -12.92 -4.20
C ALA A 29 10.03 -13.46 -3.28
N ALA A 30 11.20 -12.83 -3.25
CA ALA A 30 12.29 -13.21 -2.36
C ALA A 30 12.01 -12.89 -0.89
N ILE A 31 11.10 -11.96 -0.58
CA ILE A 31 10.66 -11.64 0.79
C ILE A 31 9.93 -12.84 1.41
N GLY A 32 9.09 -13.51 0.62
CA GLY A 32 8.25 -14.61 1.06
C GLY A 32 7.18 -14.98 0.04
N PRO A 33 6.34 -15.96 0.33
CA PRO A 33 5.23 -16.32 -0.54
C PRO A 33 4.20 -15.18 -0.56
N VAL A 34 3.73 -14.80 -1.75
CA VAL A 34 2.64 -13.85 -1.88
C VAL A 34 1.33 -14.50 -1.42
N GLU A 35 0.64 -13.80 -0.53
CA GLU A 35 -0.70 -14.17 -0.07
C GLU A 35 -1.75 -13.30 -0.78
N ARG A 36 -2.91 -13.87 -1.02
CA ARG A 36 -4.10 -13.11 -1.40
C ARG A 36 -4.82 -12.68 -0.14
N ARG A 37 -4.93 -11.38 0.08
CA ARG A 37 -5.61 -10.80 1.23
C ARG A 37 -6.68 -9.81 0.80
N TRP A 38 -7.45 -9.32 1.77
CA TRP A 38 -8.57 -8.41 1.56
C TRP A 38 -8.32 -7.11 2.29
N SER A 39 -8.41 -6.00 1.56
CA SER A 39 -8.40 -4.67 2.17
C SER A 39 -9.70 -4.41 2.94
N TYR A 40 -9.59 -3.63 4.01
CA TYR A 40 -10.75 -3.16 4.78
C TYR A 40 -11.54 -2.05 4.09
N ALA A 41 -10.97 -1.42 3.08
CA ALA A 41 -11.60 -0.32 2.35
C ALA A 41 -11.23 -0.38 0.87
N SER A 42 -12.00 0.31 0.06
CA SER A 42 -11.95 0.26 -1.40
C SER A 42 -11.30 1.50 -2.04
N TRP A 43 -10.62 2.33 -1.25
CA TRP A 43 -9.90 3.51 -1.73
C TRP A 43 -8.88 4.02 -0.70
N THR A 44 -7.94 4.85 -1.15
CA THR A 44 -6.68 5.16 -0.49
C THR A 44 -6.80 5.66 0.95
N ALA A 45 -7.53 6.73 1.22
CA ALA A 45 -7.53 7.35 2.54
C ALA A 45 -8.11 6.46 3.66
N PRO A 46 -9.28 5.80 3.51
CA PRO A 46 -9.78 4.86 4.52
C PRO A 46 -8.89 3.63 4.69
N SER A 47 -8.31 3.09 3.59
CA SER A 47 -7.38 1.96 3.68
C SER A 47 -6.15 2.32 4.48
N HIS A 48 -5.53 3.48 4.22
CA HIS A 48 -4.40 3.96 4.99
C HIS A 48 -4.77 4.25 6.45
N THR A 49 -5.99 4.71 6.74
CA THR A 49 -6.47 4.85 8.12
C THR A 49 -6.44 3.50 8.84
N ASN A 50 -6.92 2.43 8.20
CA ASN A 50 -6.86 1.07 8.77
C ASN A 50 -5.40 0.61 8.98
N LEU A 51 -4.52 0.85 7.99
CA LEU A 51 -3.09 0.54 8.13
C LEU A 51 -2.46 1.28 9.31
N MET A 52 -2.80 2.56 9.51
CA MET A 52 -2.31 3.34 10.66
C MET A 52 -2.87 2.84 11.98
N MET A 53 -4.04 2.22 12.00
CA MET A 53 -4.55 1.51 13.18
C MET A 53 -3.83 0.17 13.43
N GLY A 54 -2.94 -0.26 12.55
CA GLY A 54 -2.26 -1.55 12.60
C GLY A 54 -3.05 -2.69 11.95
N LEU A 55 -4.13 -2.38 11.25
CA LEU A 55 -4.96 -3.34 10.53
C LEU A 55 -4.43 -3.51 9.10
N LEU A 56 -3.52 -4.45 8.91
CA LEU A 56 -3.07 -4.85 7.58
C LEU A 56 -4.18 -5.65 6.86
N PRO A 57 -4.15 -5.75 5.51
CA PRO A 57 -5.13 -6.56 4.80
C PRO A 57 -5.27 -7.95 5.41
N HIS A 58 -6.50 -8.41 5.58
CA HIS A 58 -6.83 -9.62 6.32
C HIS A 58 -6.96 -10.86 5.42
N ASP A 59 -6.76 -12.02 6.00
CA ASP A 59 -6.86 -13.33 5.34
C ASP A 59 -8.19 -14.06 5.62
N SER A 60 -9.16 -13.38 6.25
CA SER A 60 -10.41 -13.99 6.62
C SER A 60 -11.17 -14.53 5.40
N PRO A 61 -11.84 -15.68 5.52
CA PRO A 61 -12.65 -16.22 4.46
C PRO A 61 -13.74 -15.25 4.02
N ARG A 62 -14.12 -15.33 2.76
CA ARG A 62 -15.22 -14.53 2.20
C ARG A 62 -16.51 -14.72 3.00
N GLY A 63 -17.15 -13.62 3.36
CA GLY A 63 -18.40 -13.66 4.15
C GLY A 63 -18.21 -13.74 5.67
N VAL A 64 -16.97 -13.77 6.14
CA VAL A 64 -16.64 -13.68 7.57
C VAL A 64 -16.27 -12.24 7.92
N VAL A 65 -16.70 -11.78 9.08
CA VAL A 65 -16.37 -10.43 9.54
C VAL A 65 -14.89 -10.36 9.93
N ALA A 66 -14.14 -9.45 9.32
CA ALA A 66 -12.71 -9.33 9.53
C ALA A 66 -12.31 -9.15 11.00
N SER A 67 -13.18 -8.54 11.83
CA SER A 67 -12.96 -8.42 13.27
C SER A 67 -12.83 -9.75 14.02
N ASP A 68 -13.26 -10.84 13.44
CA ASP A 68 -13.07 -12.18 14.03
C ASP A 68 -11.62 -12.66 13.90
N HIS A 69 -10.86 -12.07 12.97
CA HIS A 69 -9.50 -12.46 12.63
C HIS A 69 -8.44 -11.43 13.07
N TYR A 70 -8.74 -10.13 13.11
CA TYR A 70 -7.72 -9.08 13.33
C TYR A 70 -6.94 -9.23 14.64
N LYS A 71 -7.52 -9.84 15.68
CA LYS A 71 -6.81 -10.08 16.94
C LYS A 71 -5.62 -11.03 16.76
N ALA A 72 -5.74 -12.02 15.90
CA ALA A 72 -4.65 -12.91 15.53
C ALA A 72 -3.57 -12.16 14.75
N ASP A 73 -3.98 -11.28 13.83
CA ASP A 73 -3.05 -10.44 13.07
C ASP A 73 -2.23 -9.50 13.96
N PHE A 74 -2.81 -8.96 15.03
CA PHE A 74 -2.06 -8.14 15.99
C PHE A 74 -0.94 -8.92 16.70
N LEU A 75 -1.09 -10.21 16.93
CA LEU A 75 -0.03 -11.04 17.51
C LEU A 75 1.18 -11.18 16.58
N ARG A 76 1.02 -11.04 15.27
CA ARG A 76 2.13 -11.07 14.30
C ARG A 76 3.08 -9.89 14.46
N TYR A 77 2.65 -8.79 15.09
CA TYR A 77 3.56 -7.68 15.41
C TYR A 77 4.69 -8.07 16.36
N ARG A 78 4.55 -9.15 17.14
CA ARG A 78 5.67 -9.70 17.94
C ARG A 78 6.83 -10.13 17.04
N GLU A 79 6.53 -10.81 15.94
CA GLU A 79 7.52 -11.23 14.98
C GLU A 79 8.07 -10.05 14.17
N ARG A 80 7.17 -9.19 13.66
CA ARG A 80 7.52 -8.02 12.85
C ARG A 80 8.46 -7.04 13.56
N LEU A 81 8.30 -6.89 14.85
CA LEU A 81 9.05 -5.94 15.68
C LEU A 81 10.11 -6.60 16.57
N GLY A 82 10.15 -7.92 16.63
CA GLY A 82 11.04 -8.65 17.53
C GLY A 82 10.78 -8.40 19.02
N VAL A 83 9.55 -8.04 19.40
CA VAL A 83 9.17 -7.63 20.76
C VAL A 83 8.07 -8.53 21.29
N ASP A 84 8.30 -9.16 22.45
CA ASP A 84 7.29 -9.94 23.15
C ASP A 84 6.23 -9.04 23.82
N GLY A 85 5.07 -9.64 24.14
CA GLY A 85 4.02 -8.95 24.92
C GLY A 85 3.10 -8.04 24.12
N ILE A 86 3.29 -7.89 22.81
CA ILE A 86 2.38 -7.13 21.94
C ILE A 86 1.12 -7.95 21.68
N ASP A 87 -0.02 -7.31 21.84
CA ASP A 87 -1.34 -7.82 21.49
C ASP A 87 -2.28 -6.65 21.19
N PHE A 88 -3.51 -6.95 20.84
CA PHE A 88 -4.51 -5.93 20.60
C PHE A 88 -4.72 -5.02 21.82
N SER A 89 -4.73 -5.57 23.01
CA SER A 89 -4.95 -4.82 24.27
C SER A 89 -3.83 -3.83 24.55
N SER A 90 -2.57 -4.19 24.26
CA SER A 90 -1.42 -3.31 24.46
C SER A 90 -1.41 -2.14 23.48
N MET A 91 -1.97 -2.32 22.28
CA MET A 91 -2.06 -1.27 21.26
C MET A 91 -3.31 -0.38 21.39
N LEU A 92 -4.36 -0.89 22.08
CA LEU A 92 -5.66 -0.23 22.17
C LEU A 92 -5.64 1.24 22.61
N PRO A 93 -4.88 1.66 23.64
CA PRO A 93 -5.01 3.04 24.10
C PRO A 93 -4.72 4.08 23.01
N ALA A 94 -3.78 3.80 22.13
CA ALA A 94 -3.47 4.66 21.00
C ALA A 94 -4.27 4.27 19.76
N LEU A 95 -4.45 2.98 19.53
CA LEU A 95 -4.96 2.35 18.31
C LEU A 95 -4.47 3.08 17.03
N TRP A 96 -3.19 3.43 17.06
CA TRP A 96 -2.51 4.18 16.02
C TRP A 96 -1.05 3.74 15.99
N LEU A 97 -0.70 2.94 15.01
CA LEU A 97 0.58 2.24 14.94
C LEU A 97 1.79 3.18 15.06
N PRO A 98 1.89 4.30 14.31
CA PRO A 98 3.04 5.20 14.44
C PRO A 98 3.18 5.76 15.86
N THR A 99 2.08 6.15 16.50
CA THR A 99 2.11 6.65 17.89
C THR A 99 2.55 5.58 18.86
N TYR A 100 2.03 4.35 18.73
CA TYR A 100 2.42 3.22 19.57
C TYR A 100 3.91 2.89 19.43
N LEU A 101 4.41 2.80 18.20
CA LEU A 101 5.82 2.52 17.93
C LEU A 101 6.73 3.60 18.51
N ARG A 102 6.38 4.87 18.32
CA ARG A 102 7.17 6.00 18.79
C ARG A 102 7.16 6.11 20.31
N GLU A 103 5.98 6.10 20.94
CA GLU A 103 5.82 6.44 22.36
C GLU A 103 6.04 5.26 23.30
N GLN A 104 5.74 4.03 22.85
CA GLN A 104 5.85 2.83 23.69
C GLN A 104 7.12 2.02 23.40
N LEU A 105 7.60 2.05 22.16
CA LEU A 105 8.74 1.24 21.74
C LEU A 105 9.96 2.06 21.32
N GLY A 106 9.89 3.39 21.32
CA GLY A 106 11.02 4.28 21.05
C GLY A 106 11.47 4.29 19.58
N TYR A 107 10.58 3.98 18.64
CA TYR A 107 10.89 4.05 17.22
C TYR A 107 10.97 5.48 16.73
N ARG A 108 11.89 5.75 15.81
CA ARG A 108 11.79 6.86 14.88
C ARG A 108 10.78 6.49 13.79
N THR A 109 9.85 7.38 13.49
CA THR A 109 8.72 7.10 12.59
C THR A 109 8.70 8.06 11.41
N ALA A 110 8.68 7.52 10.19
CA ALA A 110 8.62 8.33 8.99
C ALA A 110 7.62 7.77 7.97
N ALA A 111 6.98 8.65 7.20
CA ALA A 111 6.12 8.29 6.09
C ALA A 111 6.44 9.12 4.86
N TYR A 112 6.66 8.45 3.73
CA TYR A 112 6.82 9.06 2.42
C TYR A 112 5.65 8.61 1.56
N VAL A 113 4.79 9.54 1.14
CA VAL A 113 3.55 9.24 0.44
C VAL A 113 3.52 9.89 -0.94
N SER A 114 3.04 9.15 -1.92
CA SER A 114 2.93 9.60 -3.30
C SER A 114 1.59 10.27 -3.60
N MET A 115 0.52 9.85 -2.91
CA MET A 115 -0.81 10.26 -3.28
C MET A 115 -1.23 11.56 -2.59
N PRO A 116 -1.69 12.58 -3.34
CA PRO A 116 -2.10 13.89 -2.76
C PRO A 116 -3.22 13.79 -1.71
N VAL A 117 -4.05 12.76 -1.76
CA VAL A 117 -5.10 12.50 -0.77
C VAL A 117 -4.54 12.16 0.61
N LEU A 118 -3.26 11.77 0.68
CA LEU A 118 -2.52 11.47 1.91
C LEU A 118 -1.64 12.64 2.37
N ASN A 119 -1.82 13.84 1.84
CA ASN A 119 -0.95 14.98 2.13
C ASN A 119 -0.84 15.31 3.64
N PRO A 120 0.20 16.05 4.07
CA PRO A 120 0.45 16.33 5.49
C PRO A 120 -0.65 17.13 6.22
N ALA A 121 -1.63 17.68 5.52
CA ALA A 121 -2.77 18.35 6.16
C ALA A 121 -3.84 17.37 6.67
N THR A 122 -3.71 16.07 6.37
CA THR A 122 -4.62 15.03 6.85
C THR A 122 -4.22 14.52 8.25
N VAL A 123 -5.15 13.83 8.93
CA VAL A 123 -4.87 13.20 10.23
C VAL A 123 -3.90 12.01 10.12
N LEU A 124 -3.60 11.56 8.92
CA LEU A 124 -2.71 10.42 8.65
C LEU A 124 -1.25 10.72 9.03
N ASN A 125 -0.85 11.99 9.10
CA ASN A 125 0.47 12.41 9.57
C ASN A 125 0.69 12.22 11.08
N ARG A 126 -0.37 11.92 11.82
CA ARG A 126 -0.32 11.81 13.28
C ARG A 126 0.64 10.69 13.73
N GLY A 127 1.50 11.02 14.65
CA GLY A 127 2.43 10.07 15.25
C GLY A 127 3.71 9.83 14.45
N PHE A 128 3.87 10.43 13.27
CA PHE A 128 5.12 10.44 12.55
C PHE A 128 6.02 11.60 12.96
N ASP A 129 7.32 11.35 13.06
CA ASP A 129 8.35 12.36 13.28
C ASP A 129 8.68 13.08 11.96
N ASP A 130 8.59 12.37 10.84
CA ASP A 130 8.78 12.90 9.48
C ASP A 130 7.66 12.39 8.57
N TYR A 131 6.92 13.29 7.94
CA TYR A 131 5.83 12.95 7.04
C TYR A 131 5.91 13.80 5.77
N ARG A 132 6.13 13.17 4.61
CA ARG A 132 6.37 13.88 3.35
C ARG A 132 5.44 13.39 2.24
N LEU A 133 4.80 14.36 1.58
CA LEU A 133 4.25 14.12 0.24
C LEU A 133 5.39 14.30 -0.77
N MET A 134 5.63 13.26 -1.58
CA MET A 134 6.69 13.28 -2.59
C MET A 134 6.34 14.22 -3.74
N GLU A 135 7.35 14.79 -4.39
CA GLU A 135 7.16 15.70 -5.54
C GLU A 135 6.51 14.98 -6.73
N ARG A 136 6.90 13.72 -6.94
CA ARG A 136 6.35 12.86 -7.99
C ARG A 136 5.57 11.72 -7.36
N HIS A 137 4.39 11.45 -7.91
CA HIS A 137 3.55 10.34 -7.41
C HIS A 137 4.11 8.95 -7.79
N ASN A 138 5.03 8.87 -8.73
CA ASN A 138 5.56 7.65 -9.31
C ASN A 138 7.10 7.60 -9.20
N ASP A 139 7.66 7.73 -8.01
CA ASP A 139 9.12 7.73 -7.79
C ASP A 139 9.50 7.05 -6.47
N MET A 140 9.27 5.74 -6.39
CA MET A 140 9.70 4.93 -5.24
C MET A 140 11.21 4.99 -5.04
N ALA A 141 11.99 5.09 -6.12
CA ALA A 141 13.45 5.15 -6.01
C ALA A 141 13.92 6.39 -5.23
N ALA A 142 13.23 7.53 -5.38
CA ALA A 142 13.49 8.71 -4.56
C ALA A 142 13.14 8.49 -3.09
N MET A 143 12.07 7.75 -2.77
CA MET A 143 11.75 7.36 -1.39
C MET A 143 12.85 6.49 -0.80
N VAL A 144 13.30 5.46 -1.53
CA VAL A 144 14.38 4.56 -1.11
C VAL A 144 15.67 5.33 -0.83
N SER A 145 16.03 6.27 -1.70
CA SER A 145 17.21 7.12 -1.53
C SER A 145 17.14 8.06 -0.31
N ALA A 146 15.93 8.34 0.18
CA ALA A 146 15.72 9.20 1.34
C ALA A 146 15.70 8.43 2.68
N LEU A 147 15.72 7.09 2.66
CA LEU A 147 15.75 6.28 3.88
C LEU A 147 17.07 6.49 4.62
N THR A 148 16.97 6.59 5.92
CA THR A 148 18.14 6.66 6.81
C THR A 148 17.93 5.76 8.02
N PHE A 149 18.98 5.09 8.44
CA PHE A 149 18.95 4.19 9.60
C PHE A 149 20.14 4.50 10.49
N ASP A 150 19.93 4.39 11.80
CA ASP A 150 20.93 4.58 12.84
C ASP A 150 20.71 3.54 13.95
N ASP A 151 21.22 3.79 15.16
CA ASP A 151 21.04 2.88 16.28
C ASP A 151 19.62 2.84 16.85
N GLN A 152 18.78 3.83 16.55
CA GLN A 152 17.39 3.85 16.97
C GLN A 152 16.54 2.98 16.01
N PRO A 153 15.63 2.13 16.52
CA PRO A 153 14.71 1.39 15.65
C PRO A 153 13.87 2.36 14.80
N ALA A 154 13.66 2.01 13.55
CA ALA A 154 12.93 2.86 12.61
C ALA A 154 11.68 2.18 12.07
N PHE A 155 10.61 2.95 11.92
CA PHE A 155 9.40 2.60 11.18
C PHE A 155 9.25 3.51 9.97
N TYR A 156 9.13 2.91 8.80
CA TYR A 156 8.81 3.62 7.57
C TYR A 156 7.51 3.12 6.97
N LEU A 157 6.65 4.05 6.56
CA LEU A 157 5.53 3.82 5.66
C LEU A 157 5.86 4.46 4.31
N LEU A 158 5.85 3.66 3.24
CA LEU A 158 6.03 4.12 1.87
C LEU A 158 4.74 3.86 1.09
N ASN A 159 4.02 4.92 0.67
CA ASN A 159 2.91 4.80 -0.26
C ASN A 159 3.42 5.08 -1.67
N VAL A 160 3.39 4.09 -2.53
CA VAL A 160 4.02 4.03 -3.84
C VAL A 160 2.97 4.15 -4.94
N GLY A 161 3.11 5.10 -5.83
CA GLY A 161 2.06 5.49 -6.78
C GLY A 161 2.25 4.98 -8.21
N GLU A 162 3.31 4.26 -8.54
CA GLU A 162 3.55 3.71 -9.88
C GLU A 162 2.44 2.75 -10.33
N THR A 163 1.83 2.05 -9.39
CA THR A 163 0.73 1.10 -9.63
C THR A 163 -0.66 1.75 -9.62
N HIS A 164 -0.76 3.03 -9.28
CA HIS A 164 -1.97 3.84 -9.39
C HIS A 164 -2.07 4.48 -10.77
N TYR A 165 -3.29 4.75 -11.26
CA TYR A 165 -3.49 5.49 -12.52
C TYR A 165 -2.63 6.78 -12.53
N PRO A 166 -1.87 7.05 -13.59
CA PRO A 166 -1.87 6.46 -14.94
C PRO A 166 -1.00 5.21 -15.13
N TYR A 167 -0.59 4.52 -14.07
CA TYR A 167 0.26 3.32 -14.09
C TYR A 167 1.59 3.59 -14.79
N ALA A 168 2.25 4.66 -14.40
CA ALA A 168 3.42 5.16 -15.09
C ALA A 168 4.67 5.08 -14.20
N THR A 169 5.77 4.72 -14.80
CA THR A 169 7.09 4.75 -14.16
C THR A 169 7.77 6.11 -14.34
N PRO A 170 8.78 6.46 -13.53
CA PRO A 170 9.51 7.72 -13.71
C PRO A 170 10.32 7.79 -15.01
N LEU A 171 10.47 6.67 -15.71
CA LEU A 171 11.19 6.57 -16.99
C LEU A 171 10.34 7.00 -18.20
N GLU A 172 9.04 7.14 -18.02
CA GLU A 172 8.10 7.45 -19.08
C GLU A 172 7.91 8.96 -19.22
N ASP A 173 7.73 9.41 -20.49
CA ASP A 173 7.32 10.79 -20.77
C ASP A 173 5.87 11.01 -20.28
N PRO A 174 5.61 12.00 -19.40
CA PRO A 174 4.25 12.34 -18.97
C PRO A 174 3.29 12.68 -20.14
N GLY A 175 3.82 13.13 -21.27
CA GLY A 175 3.04 13.37 -22.48
C GLY A 175 2.44 12.11 -23.10
N ALA A 176 3.04 10.96 -22.84
CA ALA A 176 2.59 9.65 -23.34
C ALA A 176 1.64 8.91 -22.36
N TRP A 177 1.33 9.48 -21.20
CA TRP A 177 0.46 8.83 -20.24
C TRP A 177 -0.97 8.71 -20.74
N PRO A 178 -1.67 7.61 -20.44
CA PRO A 178 -3.06 7.44 -20.82
C PRO A 178 -3.93 8.54 -20.19
N ARG A 179 -4.91 9.02 -20.93
CA ARG A 179 -5.85 10.04 -20.47
C ARG A 179 -7.27 9.49 -20.57
N VAL A 180 -7.79 9.05 -19.42
CA VAL A 180 -9.16 8.58 -19.32
C VAL A 180 -10.07 9.76 -19.00
N SER A 181 -10.99 10.06 -19.89
CA SER A 181 -11.97 11.14 -19.71
C SER A 181 -12.91 10.80 -18.55
N GLY A 182 -13.13 11.73 -17.66
CA GLY A 182 -14.10 11.59 -16.56
C GLY A 182 -13.59 10.87 -15.31
N LEU A 183 -12.35 10.38 -15.27
CA LEU A 183 -11.80 9.70 -14.09
C LEU A 183 -11.84 10.57 -12.82
N HIS A 184 -11.48 11.84 -12.95
CA HIS A 184 -11.59 12.80 -11.83
C HIS A 184 -13.05 13.28 -11.63
N GLY A 185 -13.93 13.06 -12.60
CA GLY A 185 -15.35 13.41 -12.50
C GLY A 185 -16.16 12.42 -11.67
N VAL A 186 -15.68 11.19 -11.44
CA VAL A 186 -16.37 10.21 -10.59
C VAL A 186 -16.47 10.71 -9.15
N LEU A 187 -15.37 11.23 -8.58
CA LEU A 187 -15.39 11.82 -7.24
C LEU A 187 -16.21 13.11 -7.16
N ALA A 188 -16.17 13.94 -8.19
CA ALA A 188 -17.00 15.14 -8.27
C ALA A 188 -18.50 14.79 -8.38
N ARG A 189 -18.84 13.71 -9.08
CA ARG A 189 -20.22 13.23 -9.25
C ARG A 189 -20.78 12.47 -8.06
N LEU A 190 -19.92 11.84 -7.22
CA LEU A 190 -20.36 11.24 -5.94
C LEU A 190 -20.92 12.26 -4.95
N ASN A 191 -20.58 13.54 -5.12
CA ASN A 191 -21.17 14.65 -4.37
C ASN A 191 -22.46 15.19 -5.01
N ASP A 192 -22.81 14.74 -6.22
CA ASP A 192 -24.02 15.11 -6.92
C ASP A 192 -25.03 13.95 -6.82
N THR A 193 -26.03 14.10 -5.96
CA THR A 193 -27.03 13.07 -5.67
C THR A 193 -27.97 12.77 -6.85
N GLU A 194 -27.87 13.51 -7.95
CA GLU A 194 -28.68 13.34 -9.16
C GLU A 194 -27.88 12.74 -10.36
N ALA A 195 -26.58 12.47 -10.17
CA ALA A 195 -25.77 11.90 -11.26
C ALA A 195 -26.03 10.40 -11.40
N ASP A 196 -26.67 10.00 -12.48
CA ASP A 196 -26.64 8.60 -12.94
C ASP A 196 -25.20 8.13 -13.06
N ALA A 197 -24.92 6.90 -12.62
CA ALA A 197 -23.61 6.28 -12.73
C ALA A 197 -23.23 6.15 -14.22
N VAL A 198 -22.52 7.15 -14.74
CA VAL A 198 -22.01 7.13 -16.10
C VAL A 198 -20.80 6.23 -16.11
N GLY A 199 -20.94 5.06 -16.73
CA GLY A 199 -19.81 4.19 -17.05
C GLY A 199 -18.74 4.98 -17.83
N VAL A 200 -17.47 4.66 -17.59
CA VAL A 200 -16.38 5.21 -18.38
C VAL A 200 -16.47 4.55 -19.76
N ASP A 201 -16.54 5.36 -20.82
CA ASP A 201 -16.62 4.85 -22.21
C ASP A 201 -15.19 4.45 -22.66
N LEU A 202 -14.70 3.34 -22.11
CA LEU A 202 -13.45 2.71 -22.49
C LEU A 202 -13.74 1.42 -23.25
N SER A 203 -13.09 1.23 -24.38
CA SER A 203 -13.11 -0.05 -25.08
C SER A 203 -12.39 -1.13 -24.28
N ALA A 204 -12.72 -2.40 -24.52
CA ALA A 204 -12.04 -3.53 -23.90
C ALA A 204 -10.52 -3.48 -24.13
N ARG A 205 -10.09 -3.03 -25.32
CA ARG A 205 -8.66 -2.87 -25.64
C ARG A 205 -7.98 -1.81 -24.76
N GLU A 206 -8.60 -0.66 -24.55
CA GLU A 206 -8.05 0.39 -23.69
C GLU A 206 -7.94 -0.07 -22.23
N LEU A 207 -8.93 -0.83 -21.74
CA LEU A 207 -8.89 -1.43 -20.41
C LEU A 207 -7.77 -2.46 -20.27
N ASP A 208 -7.56 -3.32 -21.28
CA ASP A 208 -6.45 -4.27 -21.31
C ASP A 208 -5.10 -3.53 -21.34
N GLU A 209 -4.96 -2.47 -22.14
CA GLU A 209 -3.75 -1.65 -22.18
C GLU A 209 -3.43 -1.00 -20.81
N LEU A 210 -4.45 -0.52 -20.10
CA LEU A 210 -4.29 0.05 -18.75
C LEU A 210 -3.86 -1.03 -17.74
N ARG A 211 -4.43 -2.23 -17.83
CA ARG A 211 -4.05 -3.36 -16.99
C ARG A 211 -2.61 -3.81 -17.25
N GLU A 212 -2.19 -3.88 -18.50
CA GLU A 212 -0.80 -4.20 -18.88
C GLU A 212 0.18 -3.14 -18.34
N ARG A 213 -0.21 -1.87 -18.31
CA ARG A 213 0.62 -0.83 -17.70
C ARG A 213 0.80 -1.04 -16.20
N GLN A 214 -0.24 -1.46 -15.47
CA GLN A 214 -0.12 -1.78 -14.05
C GLN A 214 0.86 -2.96 -13.84
N ILE A 215 0.78 -4.00 -14.68
CA ILE A 215 1.71 -5.15 -14.66
C ILE A 215 3.16 -4.69 -14.90
N ASN A 216 3.37 -3.81 -15.90
CA ASN A 216 4.69 -3.26 -16.20
C ASN A 216 5.23 -2.37 -15.07
N ALA A 217 4.36 -1.62 -14.38
CA ALA A 217 4.74 -0.85 -13.20
C ALA A 217 5.24 -1.76 -12.07
N VAL A 218 4.62 -2.92 -11.85
CA VAL A 218 5.11 -3.93 -10.89
C VAL A 218 6.49 -4.46 -11.29
N SER A 219 6.71 -4.71 -12.58
CA SER A 219 8.01 -5.18 -13.08
C SER A 219 9.12 -4.14 -12.87
N TYR A 220 8.82 -2.86 -13.08
CA TYR A 220 9.75 -1.77 -12.76
C TYR A 220 10.03 -1.69 -11.26
N LEU A 221 8.98 -1.76 -10.44
CA LEU A 221 9.13 -1.71 -8.99
C LEU A 221 9.94 -2.89 -8.44
N ASP A 222 9.87 -4.06 -9.07
CA ASP A 222 10.68 -5.23 -8.68
C ASP A 222 12.18 -4.91 -8.72
N ASP A 223 12.64 -4.13 -9.70
CA ASP A 223 14.04 -3.66 -9.76
C ASP A 223 14.35 -2.62 -8.67
N VAL A 224 13.37 -1.76 -8.30
CA VAL A 224 13.52 -0.80 -7.20
C VAL A 224 13.57 -1.50 -5.84
N PHE A 225 12.89 -2.65 -5.69
CA PHE A 225 12.98 -3.45 -4.48
C PHE A 225 14.37 -4.03 -4.23
N ALA A 226 15.13 -4.35 -5.27
CA ALA A 226 16.54 -4.71 -5.11
C ALA A 226 17.35 -3.56 -4.48
N GLN A 227 17.09 -2.30 -4.89
CA GLN A 227 17.72 -1.13 -4.30
C GLN A 227 17.27 -0.91 -2.85
N LEU A 228 15.98 -1.17 -2.54
CA LEU A 228 15.47 -1.12 -1.17
C LEU A 228 16.21 -2.09 -0.25
N TYR A 229 16.48 -3.31 -0.72
CA TYR A 229 17.20 -4.31 0.07
C TYR A 229 18.61 -3.85 0.42
N ASP A 230 19.30 -3.18 -0.51
CA ASP A 230 20.63 -2.61 -0.26
C ASP A 230 20.58 -1.40 0.69
N ALA A 231 19.46 -0.68 0.72
CA ALA A 231 19.30 0.55 1.51
C ALA A 231 18.90 0.28 2.97
N VAL A 232 18.30 -0.87 3.28
CA VAL A 232 17.82 -1.17 4.64
C VAL A 232 18.76 -2.12 5.39
N PRO A 233 18.85 -2.03 6.74
CA PRO A 233 19.63 -2.96 7.56
C PRO A 233 19.10 -4.41 7.51
N ASP A 234 19.98 -5.38 7.79
CA ASP A 234 19.66 -6.82 7.80
C ASP A 234 18.57 -7.20 8.83
N ASP A 235 18.43 -6.42 9.87
CA ASP A 235 17.42 -6.59 10.92
C ASP A 235 16.10 -5.86 10.63
N THR A 236 15.81 -5.62 9.36
CA THR A 236 14.56 -5.01 8.90
C THR A 236 13.52 -6.08 8.56
N TRP A 237 12.30 -5.88 9.05
CA TRP A 237 11.11 -6.58 8.58
C TRP A 237 10.41 -5.77 7.51
N LEU A 238 10.12 -6.41 6.40
CA LEU A 238 9.39 -5.82 5.28
C LEU A 238 7.96 -6.34 5.27
N VAL A 239 7.02 -5.45 5.04
CA VAL A 239 5.64 -5.77 4.67
C VAL A 239 5.36 -5.06 3.36
N VAL A 240 4.96 -5.79 2.34
CA VAL A 240 4.55 -5.22 1.06
C VAL A 240 3.13 -5.65 0.76
N THR A 241 2.28 -4.69 0.49
CA THR A 241 0.86 -4.92 0.18
C THR A 241 0.32 -3.83 -0.73
N SER A 242 -0.96 -3.88 -1.03
CA SER A 242 -1.71 -2.76 -1.59
C SER A 242 -2.77 -2.30 -0.60
N ASP A 243 -3.17 -1.06 -0.72
CA ASP A 243 -4.26 -0.48 0.07
C ASP A 243 -5.64 -0.90 -0.46
N HIS A 244 -5.79 -1.06 -1.77
CA HIS A 244 -6.95 -1.62 -2.49
C HIS A 244 -6.51 -2.04 -3.90
N GLY A 245 -7.42 -2.64 -4.65
CA GLY A 245 -7.25 -2.92 -6.07
C GLY A 245 -8.00 -1.93 -6.95
N GLU A 246 -8.24 -2.33 -8.21
CA GLU A 246 -8.78 -1.49 -9.27
C GLU A 246 -9.70 -2.30 -10.19
N LEU A 247 -10.72 -1.68 -10.78
CA LEU A 247 -11.52 -2.28 -11.84
C LEU A 247 -10.95 -1.91 -13.21
N PHE A 248 -10.84 -2.89 -14.09
CA PHE A 248 -10.49 -2.73 -15.50
C PHE A 248 -11.63 -3.24 -16.39
N GLY A 249 -12.86 -2.73 -16.18
CA GLY A 249 -14.04 -3.04 -16.94
C GLY A 249 -15.02 -3.99 -16.27
N GLU A 250 -14.67 -4.57 -15.12
CA GLU A 250 -15.58 -5.43 -14.38
C GLU A 250 -16.86 -4.66 -14.00
N GLY A 251 -18.01 -5.24 -14.30
CA GLY A 251 -19.31 -4.59 -14.08
C GLY A 251 -19.55 -3.32 -14.92
N GLY A 252 -18.72 -3.05 -15.93
CA GLY A 252 -18.78 -1.83 -16.74
C GLY A 252 -18.11 -0.62 -16.10
N TYR A 253 -17.26 -0.82 -15.07
CA TYR A 253 -16.57 0.24 -14.34
C TYR A 253 -15.06 0.21 -14.57
N PHE A 254 -14.45 1.37 -14.48
CA PHE A 254 -13.00 1.53 -14.39
C PHE A 254 -12.65 2.33 -13.13
N GLY A 255 -11.56 1.93 -12.47
CA GLY A 255 -11.09 2.64 -11.28
C GLY A 255 -11.55 1.97 -9.98
N HIS A 256 -11.47 2.74 -8.93
CA HIS A 256 -11.82 2.36 -7.56
C HIS A 256 -12.67 3.47 -6.92
N GLY A 257 -13.02 3.32 -5.66
CA GLY A 257 -13.83 4.27 -4.90
C GLY A 257 -14.78 3.51 -3.99
N PRO A 258 -15.95 4.04 -3.62
CA PRO A 258 -16.90 3.35 -2.76
C PRO A 258 -17.60 2.18 -3.49
N ILE A 259 -16.82 1.33 -4.13
CA ILE A 259 -17.27 0.17 -4.90
C ILE A 259 -16.91 -1.10 -4.12
N ASN A 260 -17.93 -1.85 -3.72
CA ASN A 260 -17.74 -3.14 -3.08
C ASN A 260 -17.63 -4.23 -4.16
N HIS A 261 -16.45 -4.40 -4.70
CA HIS A 261 -16.14 -5.42 -5.69
C HIS A 261 -14.90 -6.21 -5.30
N GLU A 262 -14.88 -7.50 -5.61
CA GLU A 262 -13.78 -8.41 -5.30
C GLU A 262 -12.43 -7.85 -5.77
N LYS A 263 -12.35 -7.38 -7.01
CA LYS A 263 -11.12 -6.86 -7.61
C LYS A 263 -10.63 -5.53 -7.02
N VAL A 264 -11.48 -4.84 -6.29
CA VAL A 264 -11.12 -3.62 -5.55
C VAL A 264 -10.62 -3.95 -4.14
N LEU A 265 -11.12 -5.04 -3.56
CA LEU A 265 -10.75 -5.41 -2.18
C LEU A 265 -9.61 -6.44 -2.12
N GLU A 266 -9.42 -7.24 -3.17
CA GLU A 266 -8.42 -8.29 -3.26
C GLU A 266 -7.03 -7.72 -3.55
N VAL A 267 -6.10 -7.85 -2.62
CA VAL A 267 -4.76 -7.26 -2.68
C VAL A 267 -3.67 -8.31 -2.48
N PRO A 268 -2.46 -8.10 -3.07
CA PRO A 268 -1.30 -8.90 -2.74
C PRO A 268 -0.79 -8.56 -1.34
N PHE A 269 -0.22 -9.54 -0.67
CA PHE A 269 0.46 -9.36 0.61
C PHE A 269 1.67 -10.28 0.69
N VAL A 270 2.81 -9.73 1.05
CA VAL A 270 4.02 -10.49 1.35
C VAL A 270 4.73 -9.85 2.52
N GLU A 271 5.27 -10.65 3.42
CA GLU A 271 6.07 -10.13 4.51
C GLU A 271 7.20 -11.09 4.90
N GLY A 272 8.26 -10.54 5.45
CA GLY A 272 9.42 -11.30 5.90
C GLY A 272 10.60 -10.40 6.24
N ARG A 273 11.72 -11.03 6.59
CA ARG A 273 12.99 -10.31 6.72
C ARG A 273 13.50 -9.89 5.35
N VAL A 274 14.25 -8.79 5.32
CA VAL A 274 14.90 -8.34 4.10
C VAL A 274 15.74 -9.49 3.50
N PRO A 275 15.57 -9.80 2.21
CA PRO A 275 16.40 -10.80 1.51
C PRO A 275 17.86 -10.35 1.41
N ARG A 276 18.82 -11.34 1.44
CA ARG A 276 20.25 -11.11 1.23
C ARG A 276 20.80 -12.16 0.26
#